data_369d0db6b360f6f31d97c0f09e15f57f
#
_entry.id   369d0db6b360f6f31d97c0f09e15f57f
#
_cell.length_a   1.000
_cell.length_b   1.000
_cell.length_c   1.000
_cell.angle_alpha   90.00
_cell.angle_beta   90.00
_cell.angle_gamma   90.00
#
_symmetry.space_group_name_H-M   'P 1'
#
loop_
_entity.id
_entity.type
_entity.pdbx_description
1 polymer ?
#
loop_
_entity_poly.entity_id
_entity_poly.type
_entity_poly.pdbx_seq_one_letter_code
_entity_poly.pdbx_strand_id
1 'polypeptide(L)' 'MKITRACIYPKDIQCITGRSERYGRRLIKEIRAYFDKQPHQFITSEEFAEYSGINIEIINNYLKQVS' A
#
# COMPACT_ATOMS: atom_id res chain seq x y z
N MET A 1 18.12 2.39 15.36
CA MET A 1 16.76 2.83 15.00
C MET A 1 16.15 1.87 13.98
N LYS A 2 14.93 1.47 14.22
CA LYS A 2 14.25 0.56 13.31
C LYS A 2 13.61 1.35 12.17
N ILE A 3 13.88 0.94 10.93
CA ILE A 3 13.33 1.61 9.76
C ILE A 3 12.08 0.86 9.33
N THR A 4 10.96 1.58 9.27
CA THR A 4 9.70 1.01 8.81
C THR A 4 9.56 1.26 7.32
N ARG A 5 9.16 0.21 6.61
CA ARG A 5 8.94 0.30 5.17
C ARG A 5 7.82 1.32 4.88
N ALA A 6 8.06 2.18 3.89
CA ALA A 6 7.09 3.20 3.50
C ALA A 6 6.32 2.83 2.23
N CYS A 7 6.70 1.76 1.56
CA CYS A 7 6.11 1.34 0.29
C CYS A 7 5.08 0.24 0.50
N ILE A 8 4.06 0.24 -0.36
CA ILE A 8 2.98 -0.76 -0.31
C ILE A 8 3.12 -1.69 -1.50
N TYR A 9 3.08 -2.98 -1.23
CA TYR A 9 3.14 -4.02 -2.27
C TYR A 9 1.80 -4.76 -2.34
N PRO A 10 1.54 -5.49 -3.42
CA PRO A 10 0.28 -6.24 -3.53
C PRO A 10 0.01 -7.17 -2.36
N LYS A 11 1.06 -7.79 -1.81
CA LYS A 11 0.90 -8.67 -0.66
C LYS A 11 0.40 -7.92 0.57
N ASP A 12 0.86 -6.68 0.73
CA ASP A 12 0.41 -5.85 1.85
C ASP A 12 -1.08 -5.56 1.74
N ILE A 13 -1.55 -5.26 0.53
CA ILE A 13 -2.97 -4.99 0.30
C ILE A 13 -3.78 -6.24 0.61
N GLN A 14 -3.29 -7.40 0.20
CA GLN A 14 -3.94 -8.66 0.51
C GLN A 14 -4.09 -8.85 2.02
N CYS A 15 -3.03 -8.60 2.76
CA CYS A 15 -3.04 -8.80 4.22
C CYS A 15 -3.90 -7.77 4.93
N ILE A 16 -3.85 -6.52 4.49
CA ILE A 16 -4.60 -5.45 5.14
C ILE A 16 -6.10 -5.56 4.87
N THR A 17 -6.46 -5.89 3.62
CA THR A 17 -7.87 -5.88 3.21
C THR A 17 -8.54 -7.24 3.28
N GLY A 18 -7.77 -8.32 3.37
CA GLY A 18 -8.31 -9.67 3.30
C GLY A 18 -8.70 -10.10 1.90
N ARG A 19 -8.33 -9.32 0.89
CA ARG A 19 -8.62 -9.64 -0.51
C ARG A 19 -7.50 -10.50 -1.09
N SER A 20 -7.67 -10.91 -2.37
CA SER A 20 -6.68 -11.74 -3.04
C SER A 20 -5.46 -10.93 -3.45
N GLU A 21 -4.36 -11.63 -3.75
CA GLU A 21 -3.16 -10.98 -4.25
C GLU A 21 -3.43 -10.34 -5.63
N ARG A 22 -4.27 -11.01 -6.43
CA ARG A 22 -4.66 -10.47 -7.73
C ARG A 22 -5.34 -9.12 -7.59
N TYR A 23 -6.22 -8.99 -6.61
CA TYR A 23 -6.86 -7.73 -6.29
C TYR A 23 -5.81 -6.68 -5.92
N GLY A 24 -4.82 -7.09 -5.11
CA GLY A 24 -3.75 -6.18 -4.71
C GLY A 24 -2.97 -5.64 -5.88
N ARG A 25 -2.61 -6.52 -6.83
CA ARG A 25 -1.87 -6.09 -8.02
C ARG A 25 -2.70 -5.12 -8.86
N ARG A 26 -3.99 -5.38 -9.02
CA ARG A 26 -4.86 -4.49 -9.77
C ARG A 26 -4.98 -3.14 -9.07
N LEU A 27 -5.12 -3.15 -7.75
CA LEU A 27 -5.26 -1.91 -7.00
C LEU A 27 -4.01 -1.06 -7.09
N ILE A 28 -2.83 -1.68 -7.07
CA ILE A 28 -1.56 -0.94 -7.24
C ILE A 28 -1.57 -0.19 -8.56
N LYS A 29 -2.03 -0.83 -9.64
CA LYS A 29 -2.11 -0.16 -10.94
C LYS A 29 -3.09 1.01 -10.90
N GLU A 30 -4.23 0.83 -10.25
CA GLU A 30 -5.24 1.87 -10.15
C GLU A 30 -4.73 3.06 -9.36
N ILE A 31 -4.01 2.81 -8.26
CA ILE A 31 -3.46 3.89 -7.46
C ILE A 31 -2.39 4.64 -8.25
N ARG A 32 -1.55 3.91 -8.99
CA ARG A 32 -0.54 4.54 -9.83
C ARG A 32 -1.17 5.50 -10.83
N ALA A 33 -2.24 5.06 -11.46
CA ALA A 33 -2.95 5.90 -12.42
C ALA A 33 -3.61 7.10 -11.73
N TYR A 34 -4.17 6.88 -10.56
CA TYR A 34 -4.84 7.94 -9.81
C TYR A 34 -3.89 9.07 -9.45
N PHE A 35 -2.66 8.74 -9.04
CA PHE A 35 -1.66 9.74 -8.68
C PHE A 35 -0.71 10.09 -9.83
N ASP A 36 -1.03 9.62 -11.05
CA ASP A 36 -0.23 9.92 -12.24
C ASP A 36 1.24 9.56 -12.06
N LYS A 37 1.49 8.39 -11.50
CA LYS A 37 2.85 7.93 -11.26
C LYS A 37 3.39 7.15 -12.45
N GLN A 38 4.70 7.16 -12.60
CA GLN A 38 5.37 6.34 -13.60
C GLN A 38 5.37 4.87 -13.18
N PRO A 39 5.49 3.93 -14.13
CA PRO A 39 5.45 2.50 -13.79
C PRO A 39 6.51 2.06 -12.79
N HIS A 40 7.64 2.75 -12.73
CA HIS A 40 8.73 2.38 -11.83
C HIS A 40 8.63 3.00 -10.45
N GLN A 41 7.67 3.88 -10.23
CA GLN A 41 7.54 4.56 -8.94
C GLN A 41 6.73 3.71 -7.97
N PHE A 42 7.17 3.72 -6.70
CA PHE A 42 6.48 2.97 -5.65
C PHE A 42 5.23 3.69 -5.17
N ILE A 43 4.31 2.92 -4.63
CA ILE A 43 3.13 3.45 -3.96
C ILE A 43 3.49 3.59 -2.48
N THR A 44 3.32 4.78 -1.92
CA THR A 44 3.61 4.99 -0.51
C THR A 44 2.43 4.62 0.37
N SER A 45 2.70 4.41 1.67
CA SER A 45 1.63 4.13 2.62
C SER A 45 0.62 5.28 2.69
N GLU A 46 1.09 6.51 2.58
CA GLU A 46 0.21 7.67 2.60
C GLU A 46 -0.70 7.71 1.38
N GLU A 47 -0.16 7.40 0.21
CA GLU A 47 -0.95 7.34 -1.02
C GLU A 47 -2.01 6.25 -0.94
N PHE A 48 -1.62 5.10 -0.42
CA PHE A 48 -2.57 4.01 -0.23
C PHE A 48 -3.67 4.40 0.75
N ALA A 49 -3.31 5.06 1.83
CA ALA A 49 -4.30 5.52 2.82
C ALA A 49 -5.29 6.49 2.19
N GLU A 50 -4.79 7.43 1.40
CA GLU A 50 -5.66 8.42 0.76
C GLU A 50 -6.60 7.77 -0.23
N TYR A 51 -6.09 6.86 -1.06
CA TYR A 51 -6.90 6.23 -2.09
C TYR A 51 -7.92 5.26 -1.49
N SER A 52 -7.52 4.47 -0.52
CA SER A 52 -8.36 3.42 0.05
C SER A 52 -9.32 3.92 1.12
N GLY A 53 -9.01 5.05 1.73
CA GLY A 53 -9.78 5.54 2.87
C GLY A 53 -9.44 4.87 4.18
N ILE A 54 -8.44 3.99 4.19
CA ILE A 54 -8.01 3.32 5.41
C ILE A 54 -7.14 4.27 6.21
N ASN A 55 -7.35 4.30 7.53
CA ASN A 55 -6.59 5.16 8.42
C ASN A 55 -5.10 4.85 8.33
N ILE A 56 -4.27 5.90 8.17
CA ILE A 56 -2.82 5.73 8.00
C ILE A 56 -2.18 5.04 9.21
N GLU A 57 -2.72 5.23 10.40
CA GLU A 57 -2.18 4.59 11.59
C GLU A 57 -2.33 3.07 11.54
N ILE A 58 -3.45 2.60 10.98
CA ILE A 58 -3.67 1.17 10.81
C ILE A 58 -2.64 0.59 9.85
N ILE A 59 -2.40 1.29 8.75
CA ILE A 59 -1.43 0.86 7.75
C ILE A 59 -0.03 0.85 8.34
N ASN A 60 0.34 1.91 9.05
CA ASN A 60 1.67 1.99 9.65
C ASN A 60 1.88 0.92 10.71
N ASN A 61 0.85 0.59 11.48
CA ASN A 61 0.95 -0.49 12.48
C ASN A 61 1.20 -1.82 11.79
N TYR A 62 0.53 -2.07 10.67
CA TYR A 62 0.77 -3.28 9.90
C TYR A 62 2.22 -3.32 9.41
N LEU A 63 2.70 -2.22 8.83
CA LEU A 63 4.05 -2.17 8.28
C LEU A 63 5.11 -2.37 9.36
N LYS A 64 4.88 -1.87 10.56
CA LYS A 64 5.80 -2.10 11.67
C LYS A 64 5.94 -3.57 12.02
N GLN A 65 4.83 -4.31 11.93
CA GLN A 65 4.82 -5.72 12.30
C GLN A 65 5.55 -6.59 11.29
N VAL A 66 5.55 -6.20 10.02
CA VAL A 66 6.10 -7.02 8.94
C VAL A 66 7.43 -6.49 8.39
N SER A 67 7.92 -5.39 8.93
CA SER A 67 9.19 -4.78 8.46
C SER A 67 10.40 -5.36 9.14
#